data_9da3a2251744c419f7d964d349807272
#
_entry.id   9da3a2251744c419f7d964d349807272
#
_cell.length_a   1.000
_cell.length_b   1.000
_cell.length_c   1.000
_cell.angle_alpha   90.00
_cell.angle_beta   90.00
_cell.angle_gamma   90.00
#
_symmetry.space_group_name_H-M   'P 1'
#
loop_
_entity.id
_entity.type
_entity.pdbx_description
1 polymer ?
#
loop_
_entity_poly.entity_id
_entity_poly.type
_entity_poly.pdbx_seq_one_letter_code
_entity_poly.pdbx_strand_id
1 'polypeptide(L)'
;MTVDLVDARQSSTDRDWLSNIYPFYLHDLSEFDDGYYRLRNDGRWDPDYLPSWLADNTDYPYHHATPHGRAGFALVNTAPSPHIMPGADYRLSEFFVLRAFRRAGVGRRASLRPIRSLSGDLGN
;
A
#
# COMPACT_ATOMS: atom_id res chain seq x y z
N MET A 1 17.23 -9.30 7.17
CA MET A 1 16.72 -8.46 6.07
C MET A 1 15.98 -7.26 6.64
N THR A 2 16.30 -6.06 6.17
CA THR A 2 15.59 -4.85 6.57
C THR A 2 14.45 -4.57 5.60
N VAL A 3 13.35 -4.03 6.13
CA VAL A 3 12.20 -3.59 5.32
C VAL A 3 11.93 -2.13 5.65
N ASP A 4 11.99 -1.28 4.64
CA ASP A 4 11.70 0.14 4.78
C ASP A 4 10.39 0.47 4.05
N LEU A 5 9.69 1.48 4.55
CA LEU A 5 8.46 1.97 3.93
C LEU A 5 8.79 3.27 3.19
N VAL A 6 8.58 3.26 1.88
CA VAL A 6 8.92 4.38 0.99
C VAL A 6 7.65 4.92 0.35
N ASP A 7 7.46 6.23 0.41
CA ASP A 7 6.31 6.90 -0.22
C ASP A 7 6.43 6.76 -1.75
N ALA A 8 5.51 6.01 -2.34
CA ALA A 8 5.54 5.71 -3.76
C ALA A 8 5.27 6.93 -4.66
N ARG A 9 4.79 8.04 -4.08
CA ARG A 9 4.53 9.26 -4.85
C ARG A 9 5.78 10.05 -5.21
N GLN A 10 6.91 9.76 -4.57
CA GLN A 10 8.14 10.55 -4.72
C GLN A 10 8.87 10.32 -6.03
N SER A 11 8.58 9.25 -6.75
CA SER A 11 9.18 9.01 -8.06
C SER A 11 8.18 8.40 -9.02
N SER A 12 8.36 8.68 -10.31
CA SER A 12 7.52 8.08 -11.35
C SER A 12 7.70 6.57 -11.41
N THR A 13 8.91 6.09 -11.16
CA THR A 13 9.21 4.66 -11.14
C THR A 13 8.44 3.94 -10.03
N ASP A 14 8.40 4.51 -8.83
CA ASP A 14 7.67 3.93 -7.71
C ASP A 14 6.16 4.00 -7.93
N ARG A 15 5.66 5.10 -8.47
CA ARG A 15 4.23 5.24 -8.81
C ARG A 15 3.80 4.19 -9.82
N ASP A 16 4.60 4.00 -10.86
CA ASP A 16 4.33 3.00 -11.90
C ASP A 16 4.38 1.59 -11.33
N TRP A 17 5.37 1.31 -10.49
CA TRP A 17 5.49 0.00 -9.86
C TRP A 17 4.25 -0.32 -9.02
N LEU A 18 3.80 0.61 -8.18
CA LEU A 18 2.61 0.41 -7.36
C LEU A 18 1.36 0.20 -8.23
N SER A 19 1.21 1.01 -9.28
CA SER A 19 0.08 0.88 -10.21
C SER A 19 0.06 -0.47 -10.91
N ASN A 20 1.24 -1.02 -11.23
CA ASN A 20 1.36 -2.31 -11.90
C ASN A 20 1.13 -3.48 -10.95
N ILE A 21 1.45 -3.33 -9.68
CA ILE A 21 1.32 -4.39 -8.67
C ILE A 21 -0.08 -4.42 -8.04
N TYR A 22 -0.74 -3.29 -7.94
CA TYR A 22 -2.05 -3.19 -7.30
C TYR A 22 -3.08 -4.20 -7.82
N PRO A 23 -3.15 -4.51 -9.13
CA PRO A 23 -4.06 -5.52 -9.65
C PRO A 23 -3.89 -6.91 -9.05
N PHE A 24 -2.68 -7.30 -8.63
CA PHE A 24 -2.48 -8.60 -7.97
C PHE A 24 -3.21 -8.66 -6.63
N TYR A 25 -3.21 -7.54 -5.90
CA TYR A 25 -3.95 -7.42 -4.64
C TYR A 25 -5.46 -7.50 -4.89
N LEU A 26 -5.96 -6.81 -5.92
CA LEU A 26 -7.38 -6.87 -6.28
C LEU A 26 -7.80 -8.27 -6.71
N HIS A 27 -6.95 -8.97 -7.43
CA HIS A 27 -7.20 -10.36 -7.82
C HIS A 27 -7.33 -11.25 -6.59
N ASP A 28 -6.41 -11.13 -5.63
CA ASP A 28 -6.48 -11.91 -4.39
C ASP A 28 -7.76 -11.61 -3.61
N LEU A 29 -8.15 -10.35 -3.51
CA LEU A 29 -9.37 -9.94 -2.81
C LEU A 29 -10.65 -10.42 -3.50
N SER A 30 -10.62 -10.56 -4.82
CA SER A 30 -11.81 -10.96 -5.58
C SER A 30 -12.30 -12.36 -5.21
N GLU A 31 -11.45 -13.20 -4.61
CA GLU A 31 -11.84 -14.50 -4.11
C GLU A 31 -12.93 -14.40 -3.03
N PHE A 32 -12.92 -13.32 -2.25
CA PHE A 32 -13.79 -13.13 -1.09
C PHE A 32 -14.92 -12.13 -1.34
N ASP A 33 -15.08 -11.67 -2.58
CA ASP A 33 -15.99 -10.58 -2.89
C ASP A 33 -16.88 -10.93 -4.09
N ASP A 34 -18.17 -10.64 -3.98
CA ASP A 34 -19.17 -10.96 -5.00
C ASP A 34 -19.22 -9.89 -6.12
N GLY A 35 -18.06 -9.54 -6.68
CA GLY A 35 -17.99 -8.69 -7.86
C GLY A 35 -17.75 -7.22 -7.61
N TYR A 36 -17.36 -6.85 -6.38
CA TYR A 36 -16.95 -5.47 -6.09
C TYR A 36 -15.71 -5.07 -6.89
N TYR A 37 -14.71 -5.95 -6.92
CA TYR A 37 -13.49 -5.72 -7.69
C TYR A 37 -13.70 -6.23 -9.10
N ARG A 38 -13.60 -5.35 -10.09
CA ARG A 38 -14.04 -5.64 -11.44
C ARG A 38 -12.89 -5.81 -12.43
N LEU A 39 -12.94 -6.92 -13.14
CA LEU A 39 -12.10 -7.13 -14.32
C LEU A 39 -12.76 -6.47 -15.52
N ARG A 40 -12.02 -5.61 -16.20
CA ARG A 40 -12.52 -4.92 -17.41
C ARG A 40 -12.46 -5.85 -18.61
N ASN A 41 -13.20 -5.50 -19.67
CA ASN A 41 -13.24 -6.30 -20.88
C ASN A 41 -11.88 -6.42 -21.58
N ASP A 42 -10.98 -5.46 -21.36
CA ASP A 42 -9.61 -5.48 -21.89
C ASP A 42 -8.63 -6.30 -21.03
N GLY A 43 -9.11 -6.96 -19.99
CA GLY A 43 -8.29 -7.77 -19.11
C GLY A 43 -7.61 -7.01 -17.98
N ARG A 44 -7.85 -5.72 -17.86
CA ARG A 44 -7.33 -4.91 -16.76
C ARG A 44 -8.35 -4.85 -15.64
N TRP A 45 -7.84 -4.77 -14.41
CA TRP A 45 -8.68 -4.49 -13.25
C TRP A 45 -8.97 -3.00 -13.16
N ASP A 46 -10.18 -2.65 -12.72
CA ASP A 46 -10.46 -1.28 -12.34
C ASP A 46 -9.55 -0.92 -11.16
N PRO A 47 -8.89 0.25 -11.21
CA PRO A 47 -7.87 0.58 -10.20
C PRO A 47 -8.45 0.96 -8.84
N ASP A 48 -9.76 0.84 -8.65
CA ASP A 48 -10.46 1.18 -7.41
C ASP A 48 -10.11 2.62 -6.99
N TYR A 49 -9.65 2.82 -5.76
CA TYR A 49 -9.29 4.15 -5.26
C TYR A 49 -7.80 4.48 -5.40
N LEU A 50 -7.02 3.63 -6.05
CA LEU A 50 -5.57 3.86 -6.16
C LEU A 50 -5.19 5.23 -6.72
N PRO A 51 -5.88 5.76 -7.77
CA PRO A 51 -5.53 7.09 -8.27
C PRO A 51 -5.60 8.18 -7.20
N SER A 52 -6.56 8.10 -6.27
CA SER A 52 -6.65 9.09 -5.18
C SER A 52 -5.50 8.95 -4.18
N TRP A 53 -5.01 7.72 -3.96
CA TRP A 53 -3.85 7.48 -3.10
C TRP A 53 -2.57 8.08 -3.69
N LEU A 54 -2.46 8.07 -5.02
CA LEU A 54 -1.30 8.62 -5.72
C LEU A 54 -1.37 10.13 -5.93
N ALA A 55 -2.54 10.73 -5.67
CA ALA A 55 -2.68 12.19 -5.68
C ALA A 55 -1.98 12.80 -4.47
N ASP A 56 -1.64 14.08 -4.58
CA ASP A 56 -1.04 14.80 -3.46
C ASP A 56 -2.11 15.10 -2.39
N ASN A 57 -2.08 14.35 -1.30
CA ASN A 57 -3.02 14.50 -0.19
C ASN A 57 -2.39 13.99 1.11
N THR A 58 -3.20 13.85 2.18
CA THR A 58 -2.74 13.41 3.50
C THR A 58 -2.70 11.89 3.67
N ASP A 59 -3.09 11.13 2.66
CA ASP A 59 -3.06 9.67 2.68
C ASP A 59 -1.80 9.18 1.95
N TYR A 60 -1.15 8.16 2.49
CA TYR A 60 0.20 7.79 2.07
C TYR A 60 0.26 6.39 1.49
N PRO A 61 0.64 6.25 0.20
CA PRO A 61 0.87 4.97 -0.44
C PRO A 61 2.35 4.59 -0.32
N TYR A 62 2.65 3.65 0.59
CA TYR A 62 4.02 3.17 0.79
C TYR A 62 4.25 1.87 0.05
N HIS A 63 5.46 1.69 -0.52
CA HIS A 63 5.91 0.36 -0.90
C HIS A 63 6.92 -0.17 0.12
N HIS A 64 7.02 -1.49 0.21
CA HIS A 64 7.97 -2.17 1.09
C HIS A 64 9.29 -2.34 0.35
N ALA A 65 10.30 -1.55 0.70
CA ALA A 65 11.61 -1.65 0.12
C ALA A 65 12.46 -2.66 0.89
N THR A 66 13.07 -3.60 0.18
CA THR A 66 14.00 -4.59 0.75
C THR A 66 15.30 -4.59 -0.03
N PRO A 67 16.39 -5.19 0.50
CA PRO A 67 17.62 -5.35 -0.27
C PRO A 67 17.45 -6.14 -1.57
N HIS A 68 16.37 -6.91 -1.70
CA HIS A 68 16.09 -7.75 -2.85
C HIS A 68 15.03 -7.19 -3.79
N GLY A 69 14.61 -5.95 -3.54
CA GLY A 69 13.62 -5.27 -4.37
C GLY A 69 12.37 -4.86 -3.60
N ARG A 70 11.41 -4.31 -4.33
CA ARG A 70 10.13 -3.92 -3.77
C ARG A 70 9.26 -5.15 -3.55
N ALA A 71 8.71 -5.31 -2.34
CA ALA A 71 8.06 -6.56 -1.93
C ALA A 71 6.53 -6.45 -1.79
N GLY A 72 5.98 -5.26 -1.85
CA GLY A 72 4.54 -5.04 -1.65
C GLY A 72 4.25 -3.61 -1.29
N PHE A 73 3.07 -3.36 -0.71
CA PHE A 73 2.65 -2.00 -0.37
C PHE A 73 1.79 -1.94 0.89
N ALA A 74 1.70 -0.74 1.45
CA ALA A 74 0.79 -0.40 2.53
C ALA A 74 0.16 0.95 2.22
N LEU A 75 -1.17 1.03 2.28
CA LEU A 75 -1.90 2.27 2.10
C LEU A 75 -2.38 2.75 3.46
N VAL A 76 -1.92 3.93 3.87
CA VAL A 76 -2.10 4.45 5.23
C VAL A 76 -2.84 5.78 5.21
N ASN A 77 -3.98 5.85 5.90
CA ASN A 77 -4.66 7.11 6.17
C ASN A 77 -4.06 7.75 7.43
N THR A 78 -3.95 9.07 7.44
CA THR A 78 -3.49 9.81 8.61
C THR A 78 -4.56 10.81 9.06
N ALA A 79 -4.56 11.14 10.35
CA ALA A 79 -5.47 12.13 10.88
C ALA A 79 -5.09 13.55 10.41
N PRO A 80 -6.08 14.46 10.21
CA PRO A 80 -7.50 14.20 10.26
C PRO A 80 -8.00 13.52 8.98
N SER A 81 -8.83 12.50 9.14
CA SER A 81 -9.45 11.82 8.02
C SER A 81 -10.79 11.24 8.46
N PRO A 82 -11.83 11.26 7.60
CA PRO A 82 -13.12 10.65 7.94
C PRO A 82 -13.03 9.13 8.09
N HIS A 83 -11.94 8.53 7.62
CA HIS A 83 -11.73 7.08 7.68
C HIS A 83 -11.04 6.62 8.96
N ILE A 84 -10.65 7.54 9.84
CA ILE A 84 -9.92 7.25 11.07
C ILE A 84 -10.83 7.48 12.27
N MET A 85 -10.83 6.52 13.21
CA MET A 85 -11.60 6.65 14.45
C MET A 85 -11.08 7.84 15.27
N PRO A 86 -11.97 8.56 15.98
CA PRO A 86 -11.54 9.64 16.85
C PRO A 86 -10.48 9.17 17.86
N GLY A 87 -9.43 9.96 17.98
CA GLY A 87 -8.32 9.63 18.89
C GLY A 87 -7.21 8.79 18.28
N ALA A 88 -7.40 8.25 17.09
CA ALA A 88 -6.36 7.54 16.36
C ALA A 88 -5.58 8.51 15.46
N ASP A 89 -4.28 8.26 15.28
CA ASP A 89 -3.41 9.10 14.46
C ASP A 89 -3.33 8.60 13.01
N TYR A 90 -3.57 7.31 12.79
CA TYR A 90 -3.46 6.68 11.48
C TYR A 90 -4.34 5.43 11.40
N ARG A 91 -4.57 4.97 10.17
CA ARG A 91 -5.24 3.71 9.87
C ARG A 91 -4.53 3.02 8.73
N LEU A 92 -4.14 1.75 8.93
CA LEU A 92 -3.67 0.90 7.85
C LEU A 92 -4.90 0.44 7.06
N SER A 93 -5.07 1.00 5.87
CA SER A 93 -6.26 0.73 5.05
C SER A 93 -6.10 -0.53 4.22
N GLU A 94 -4.93 -0.70 3.57
CA GLU A 94 -4.65 -1.84 2.72
C GLU A 94 -3.19 -2.26 2.90
N PHE A 95 -2.93 -3.57 2.80
CA PHE A 95 -1.60 -4.14 3.02
C PHE A 95 -1.43 -5.37 2.12
N PHE A 96 -0.33 -5.43 1.39
CA PHE A 96 -0.08 -6.52 0.47
C PHE A 96 1.41 -6.83 0.39
N VAL A 97 1.74 -8.14 0.37
CA VAL A 97 3.09 -8.62 0.14
C VAL A 97 3.06 -9.62 -1.01
N LEU A 98 3.94 -9.45 -1.98
CA LEU A 98 4.09 -10.39 -3.08
C LEU A 98 4.46 -11.77 -2.53
N ARG A 99 3.92 -12.83 -3.14
CA ARG A 99 4.13 -14.21 -2.66
C ARG A 99 5.60 -14.57 -2.53
N ALA A 100 6.44 -14.11 -3.47
CA ALA A 100 7.87 -14.38 -3.45
C ALA A 100 8.57 -13.88 -2.17
N PHE A 101 7.98 -12.90 -1.50
CA PHE A 101 8.56 -12.29 -0.30
C PHE A 101 7.89 -12.72 1.00
N ARG A 102 6.76 -13.43 0.94
CA ARG A 102 5.99 -13.79 2.14
C ARG A 102 6.75 -14.72 3.06
N ARG A 103 7.48 -15.68 2.50
CA ARG A 103 8.28 -16.66 3.27
C ARG A 103 9.52 -16.05 3.89
N ALA A 104 9.96 -14.91 3.40
CA ALA A 104 11.13 -14.20 3.94
C ALA A 104 10.76 -13.33 5.15
N GLY A 105 9.50 -13.33 5.60
CA GLY A 105 9.06 -12.56 6.75
C GLY A 105 8.88 -11.08 6.48
N VAL A 106 8.80 -10.66 5.21
CA VAL A 106 8.66 -9.24 4.86
C VAL A 106 7.37 -8.65 5.42
N GLY A 107 6.25 -9.37 5.28
CA GLY A 107 4.96 -8.90 5.80
C GLY A 107 5.02 -8.66 7.30
N ARG A 108 5.61 -9.58 8.05
CA ARG A 108 5.77 -9.42 9.50
C ARG A 108 6.65 -8.24 9.84
N ARG A 109 7.78 -8.10 9.16
CA ARG A 109 8.71 -6.99 9.41
C ARG A 109 8.11 -5.65 9.05
N ALA A 110 7.40 -5.56 7.92
CA ALA A 110 6.73 -4.34 7.53
C ALA A 110 5.62 -3.96 8.51
N SER A 111 4.80 -4.94 8.94
CA SER A 111 3.71 -4.69 9.88
C SER A 111 4.20 -4.31 11.27
N LEU A 112 5.43 -4.72 11.64
CA LEU A 112 6.04 -4.38 12.92
C LEU A 112 6.83 -3.08 12.87
N ARG A 113 6.97 -2.44 11.69
CA ARG A 113 7.59 -1.12 11.62
C ARG A 113 6.80 -0.15 12.48
N PRO A 114 7.45 0.60 13.36
CA PRO A 114 6.75 1.60 14.17
C PRO A 114 6.12 2.64 13.25
N ILE A 115 4.83 2.85 13.39
CA ILE A 115 4.15 3.91 12.62
C ILE A 115 4.77 5.28 12.91
N ARG A 116 5.39 5.41 14.07
CA ARG A 116 6.14 6.62 14.40
C ARG A 116 7.23 6.92 13.37
N SER A 117 7.88 5.91 12.77
CA SER A 117 8.86 6.15 11.72
C SER A 117 8.19 6.64 10.44
N LEU A 118 6.98 6.19 10.15
CA LEU A 118 6.18 6.73 9.06
C LEU A 118 5.76 8.15 9.37
N SER A 119 5.29 8.40 10.59
CA SER A 119 4.90 9.75 11.05
C SER A 119 6.10 10.70 11.04
N GLY A 120 7.28 10.21 11.40
CA GLY A 120 8.51 10.98 11.32
C GLY A 120 8.83 11.40 9.89
N ASP A 121 8.69 10.47 8.96
CA ASP A 121 8.84 10.75 7.54
C ASP A 121 7.79 11.75 7.05
N LEU A 122 6.59 11.65 7.59
CA LEU A 122 5.46 12.51 7.23
C LEU A 122 5.54 13.87 7.91
N GLY A 123 6.03 13.91 9.14
CA GLY A 123 6.12 15.12 9.94
C GLY A 123 7.32 15.98 9.60
N ASN A 124 8.22 15.49 8.83
CA ASN A 124 9.40 16.22 8.37
C ASN A 124 9.16 16.87 7.00
#